data_2d05556cf92fb25abf86278f103b12db
#
_entry.id   2d05556cf92fb25abf86278f103b12db
#
_cell.length_a   1.000
_cell.length_b   1.000
_cell.length_c   1.000
_cell.angle_alpha   90.00
_cell.angle_beta   90.00
_cell.angle_gamma   90.00
#
_symmetry.space_group_name_H-M   'P 1'
#
loop_
_entity.id
_entity.type
_entity.pdbx_description
1 polymer ?
#
loop_
_entity_poly.entity_id
_entity_poly.type
_entity_poly.pdbx_seq_one_letter_code
_entity_poly.pdbx_strand_id
1 'polypeptide(L)'
;MMPLHPANKDFGISYEEDRQLVILADKLGYKEAWMGEHYSSTAEPVTSPLIFNASLISETKNIKFGSGVISLPQQHPAVVAGQVSLLDHLSKGRVIMGVGAGGLVSDWELFGNENGRKRAITMIESVEAILEFWKDNENYSYKGEFLDISLNKNIVSELGIGKFVKPFQT
;
A
#
# COMPACT_ATOMS: atom_id res chain seq x y z
N MET A 1 -9.83 -0.32 9.96
CA MET A 1 -10.47 0.90 10.46
C MET A 1 -10.54 1.89 9.31
N MET A 2 -11.68 2.44 8.98
CA MET A 2 -11.81 3.63 8.15
C MET A 2 -12.67 4.58 8.97
N PRO A 3 -12.06 5.48 9.72
CA PRO A 3 -12.81 6.46 10.49
C PRO A 3 -13.60 7.36 9.55
N LEU A 4 -14.88 7.47 9.81
CA LEU A 4 -15.78 8.33 9.04
C LEU A 4 -15.87 9.69 9.71
N HIS A 5 -15.49 10.73 8.98
CA HIS A 5 -15.53 12.12 9.43
C HIS A 5 -16.63 12.90 8.71
N PRO A 6 -17.16 13.98 9.32
CA PRO A 6 -17.96 14.94 8.58
C PRO A 6 -17.20 15.48 7.38
N ALA A 7 -17.85 15.53 6.21
CA ALA A 7 -17.20 15.88 4.95
C ALA A 7 -16.58 17.30 4.89
N ASN A 8 -17.01 18.18 5.80
CA ASN A 8 -16.50 19.55 5.94
C ASN A 8 -15.55 19.75 7.13
N LYS A 9 -15.12 18.66 7.78
CA LYS A 9 -14.17 18.74 8.88
C LYS A 9 -12.77 19.04 8.35
N ASP A 10 -11.98 19.78 9.13
CA ASP A 10 -10.56 20.00 8.81
C ASP A 10 -9.80 18.68 8.74
N PHE A 11 -9.06 18.47 7.65
CA PHE A 11 -8.35 17.21 7.40
C PHE A 11 -7.20 17.00 8.38
N GLY A 12 -6.49 18.06 8.79
CA GLY A 12 -5.41 17.96 9.77
C GLY A 12 -5.92 17.46 11.12
N ILE A 13 -7.10 17.95 11.55
CA ILE A 13 -7.75 17.48 12.77
C ILE A 13 -8.19 16.02 12.61
N SER A 14 -8.78 15.66 11.46
CA SER A 14 -9.23 14.29 11.19
C SER A 14 -8.07 13.30 11.23
N TYR A 15 -6.96 13.62 10.55
CA TYR A 15 -5.77 12.76 10.56
C TYR A 15 -5.15 12.62 11.95
N GLU A 16 -5.10 13.69 12.73
CA GLU A 16 -4.54 13.62 14.08
C GLU A 16 -5.43 12.79 15.02
N GLU A 17 -6.74 12.91 14.95
CA GLU A 17 -7.66 12.05 15.69
C GLU A 17 -7.46 10.57 15.34
N ASP A 18 -7.36 10.25 14.06
CA ASP A 18 -7.13 8.88 13.61
C ASP A 18 -5.77 8.34 14.07
N ARG A 19 -4.74 9.16 14.05
CA ARG A 19 -3.43 8.81 14.59
C ARG A 19 -3.50 8.51 16.09
N GLN A 20 -4.17 9.36 16.86
CA GLN A 20 -4.34 9.18 18.29
C GLN A 20 -5.13 7.91 18.63
N LEU A 21 -6.10 7.52 17.80
CA LEU A 21 -6.82 6.24 17.96
C LEU A 21 -5.88 5.04 17.77
N VAL A 22 -5.00 5.05 16.77
CA VAL A 22 -4.05 3.96 16.55
C VAL A 22 -3.01 3.90 17.67
N ILE A 23 -2.50 5.06 18.13
CA ILE A 23 -1.56 5.14 19.25
C ILE A 23 -2.21 4.61 20.53
N LEU A 24 -3.46 4.95 20.78
CA LEU A 24 -4.22 4.41 21.91
C LEU A 24 -4.43 2.91 21.79
N ALA A 25 -4.76 2.42 20.59
CA ALA A 25 -4.91 1.00 20.33
C ALA A 25 -3.63 0.21 20.63
N ASP A 26 -2.46 0.72 20.24
CA ASP A 26 -1.16 0.11 20.61
C ASP A 26 -0.97 0.04 22.12
N LYS A 27 -1.25 1.15 22.84
CA LYS A 27 -1.18 1.21 24.31
C LYS A 27 -2.13 0.23 25.00
N LEU A 28 -3.30 0.00 24.44
CA LEU A 28 -4.30 -0.94 24.95
C LEU A 28 -4.03 -2.40 24.54
N GLY A 29 -2.99 -2.67 23.76
CA GLY A 29 -2.57 -4.00 23.39
C GLY A 29 -3.31 -4.61 22.19
N TYR A 30 -4.01 -3.81 21.38
CA TYR A 30 -4.52 -4.27 20.09
C TYR A 30 -3.37 -4.73 19.21
N LYS A 31 -3.63 -5.80 18.43
CA LYS A 31 -2.58 -6.45 17.63
C LYS A 31 -2.36 -5.80 16.28
N GLU A 32 -3.43 -5.28 15.70
CA GLU A 32 -3.43 -4.77 14.33
C GLU A 32 -4.31 -3.52 14.20
N ALA A 33 -3.89 -2.58 13.36
CA ALA A 33 -4.69 -1.47 12.87
C ALA A 33 -4.71 -1.52 11.34
N TRP A 34 -5.90 -1.56 10.76
CA TRP A 34 -6.11 -1.63 9.31
C TRP A 34 -6.63 -0.30 8.79
N MET A 35 -5.96 0.29 7.83
CA MET A 35 -6.30 1.57 7.22
C MET A 35 -6.68 1.39 5.76
N GLY A 36 -7.81 1.98 5.36
CA GLY A 36 -8.29 1.96 3.98
C GLY A 36 -7.62 3.00 3.09
N GLU A 37 -8.01 3.02 1.80
CA GLU A 37 -7.52 3.93 0.78
C GLU A 37 -8.69 4.44 -0.05
N HIS A 38 -8.94 5.76 -0.04
CA HIS A 38 -9.87 6.43 -0.93
C HIS A 38 -9.26 7.74 -1.42
N TYR A 39 -9.29 7.96 -2.74
CA TYR A 39 -8.71 9.18 -3.35
C TYR A 39 -9.74 10.31 -3.47
N SER A 40 -11.01 9.98 -3.62
CA SER A 40 -12.10 10.93 -3.90
C SER A 40 -13.17 10.98 -2.81
N SER A 41 -12.78 10.74 -1.55
CA SER A 41 -13.68 10.85 -0.38
C SER A 41 -13.12 11.83 0.64
N THR A 42 -13.87 12.89 0.95
CA THR A 42 -13.53 13.81 2.06
C THR A 42 -14.00 13.29 3.42
N ALA A 43 -14.91 12.34 3.43
CA ALA A 43 -15.40 11.71 4.66
C ALA A 43 -14.48 10.58 5.16
N GLU A 44 -13.69 10.00 4.26
CA GLU A 44 -12.69 8.98 4.53
C GLU A 44 -11.38 9.41 3.86
N PRO A 45 -10.68 10.41 4.44
CA PRO A 45 -9.70 11.22 3.69
C PRO A 45 -8.32 10.56 3.54
N VAL A 46 -8.13 9.31 3.99
CA VAL A 46 -6.84 8.64 3.87
C VAL A 46 -6.65 8.15 2.43
N THR A 47 -5.80 8.85 1.69
CA THR A 47 -5.46 8.53 0.29
C THR A 47 -4.30 7.55 0.14
N SER A 48 -3.56 7.29 1.22
CA SER A 48 -2.47 6.30 1.25
C SER A 48 -2.33 5.70 2.64
N PRO A 49 -2.74 4.44 2.84
CA PRO A 49 -2.51 3.73 4.10
C PRO A 49 -1.04 3.61 4.44
N LEU A 50 -0.14 3.51 3.45
CA LEU A 50 1.30 3.40 3.69
C LEU A 50 1.89 4.69 4.26
N ILE A 51 1.50 5.85 3.73
CA ILE A 51 1.95 7.16 4.25
C ILE A 51 1.38 7.40 5.64
N PHE A 52 0.09 7.11 5.84
CA PHE A 52 -0.54 7.24 7.14
C PHE A 52 0.14 6.36 8.19
N ASN A 53 0.36 5.08 7.88
CA ASN A 53 1.03 4.14 8.77
C ASN A 53 2.48 4.54 9.07
N ALA A 54 3.21 5.08 8.08
CA ALA A 54 4.57 5.59 8.29
C ALA A 54 4.63 6.68 9.36
N SER A 55 3.61 7.53 9.44
CA SER A 55 3.51 8.60 10.44
C SER A 55 3.38 8.10 11.89
N LEU A 56 3.08 6.81 12.08
CA LEU A 56 2.81 6.19 13.38
C LEU A 56 3.97 5.34 13.93
N ILE A 57 4.98 5.05 13.11
CA ILE A 57 6.05 4.11 13.45
C ILE A 57 6.78 4.51 14.72
N SER A 58 7.11 5.81 14.85
CA SER A 58 7.87 6.34 16.00
C SER A 58 7.05 6.43 17.29
N GLU A 59 5.73 6.45 17.19
CA GLU A 59 4.81 6.64 18.32
C GLU A 59 4.17 5.34 18.81
N THR A 60 4.39 4.24 18.10
CA THR A 60 3.86 2.91 18.42
C THR A 60 4.98 1.88 18.54
N LYS A 61 4.73 0.79 19.28
CA LYS A 61 5.74 -0.24 19.56
C LYS A 61 5.41 -1.62 19.04
N ASN A 62 4.15 -2.04 19.16
CA ASN A 62 3.75 -3.44 18.98
C ASN A 62 2.72 -3.65 17.87
N ILE A 63 1.83 -2.67 17.67
CA ILE A 63 0.73 -2.79 16.72
C ILE A 63 1.25 -2.97 15.29
N LYS A 64 0.67 -3.92 14.56
CA LYS A 64 0.93 -4.11 13.13
C LYS A 64 0.05 -3.18 12.31
N PHE A 65 0.59 -2.71 11.20
CA PHE A 65 -0.05 -1.78 10.28
C PHE A 65 -0.57 -2.53 9.05
N GLY A 66 -1.88 -2.71 8.97
CA GLY A 66 -2.55 -3.28 7.81
C GLY A 66 -3.00 -2.23 6.82
N SER A 67 -2.87 -2.51 5.53
CA SER A 67 -3.64 -1.81 4.50
C SER A 67 -4.93 -2.56 4.21
N GLY A 68 -6.04 -1.90 4.33
CA GLY A 68 -7.34 -2.55 4.15
C GLY A 68 -8.26 -1.74 3.24
N VAL A 69 -7.90 -1.53 1.95
CA VAL A 69 -6.82 -2.17 1.17
C VAL A 69 -5.92 -1.15 0.47
N ILE A 70 -4.83 -1.59 -0.18
CA ILE A 70 -4.21 -0.86 -1.29
C ILE A 70 -4.94 -1.24 -2.57
N SER A 71 -5.47 -0.27 -3.29
CA SER A 71 -6.20 -0.48 -4.55
C SER A 71 -5.21 -0.65 -5.72
N LEU A 72 -4.71 -1.87 -5.92
CA LEU A 72 -3.63 -2.15 -6.87
C LEU A 72 -3.88 -1.69 -8.31
N PRO A 73 -5.11 -1.75 -8.87
CA PRO A 73 -5.33 -1.25 -10.23
C PRO A 73 -5.15 0.26 -10.41
N GLN A 74 -5.02 0.99 -9.31
CA GLN A 74 -4.83 2.45 -9.30
C GLN A 74 -3.35 2.84 -9.16
N GLN A 75 -2.45 1.86 -8.99
CA GLN A 75 -1.03 2.11 -8.72
C GLN A 75 -0.13 1.16 -9.53
N HIS A 76 1.07 1.62 -9.88
CA HIS A 76 2.05 0.75 -10.51
C HIS A 76 2.63 -0.24 -9.50
N PRO A 77 2.64 -1.57 -9.75
CA PRO A 77 3.04 -2.57 -8.76
C PRO A 77 4.48 -2.42 -8.26
N ALA A 78 5.41 -1.94 -9.09
CA ALA A 78 6.78 -1.67 -8.66
C ALA A 78 6.86 -0.54 -7.59
N VAL A 79 5.97 0.46 -7.68
CA VAL A 79 5.89 1.53 -6.66
C VAL A 79 5.38 0.96 -5.35
N VAL A 80 4.31 0.16 -5.40
CA VAL A 80 3.75 -0.49 -4.20
C VAL A 80 4.77 -1.43 -3.57
N ALA A 81 5.44 -2.27 -4.36
CA ALA A 81 6.48 -3.18 -3.86
C ALA A 81 7.58 -2.43 -3.09
N GLY A 82 8.10 -1.34 -3.66
CA GLY A 82 9.13 -0.52 -3.02
C GLY A 82 8.65 0.16 -1.74
N GLN A 83 7.45 0.74 -1.76
CA GLN A 83 6.89 1.44 -0.59
C GLN A 83 6.57 0.48 0.56
N VAL A 84 6.00 -0.68 0.26
CA VAL A 84 5.70 -1.72 1.27
C VAL A 84 6.99 -2.24 1.89
N SER A 85 8.00 -2.55 1.09
CA SER A 85 9.31 -3.00 1.60
C SER A 85 9.97 -1.96 2.48
N LEU A 86 9.98 -0.68 2.05
CA LEU A 86 10.53 0.42 2.84
C LEU A 86 9.82 0.54 4.19
N LEU A 87 8.48 0.56 4.18
CA LEU A 87 7.69 0.65 5.41
C LEU A 87 7.92 -0.54 6.33
N ASP A 88 8.08 -1.74 5.77
CA ASP A 88 8.32 -2.96 6.53
C ASP A 88 9.68 -2.93 7.24
N HIS A 89 10.74 -2.45 6.57
CA HIS A 89 12.05 -2.21 7.21
C HIS A 89 11.96 -1.14 8.30
N LEU A 90 11.35 0.01 8.02
CA LEU A 90 11.22 1.11 8.99
C LEU A 90 10.44 0.68 10.23
N SER A 91 9.40 -0.14 10.05
CA SER A 91 8.56 -0.65 11.13
C SER A 91 9.10 -1.92 11.81
N LYS A 92 10.21 -2.49 11.31
CA LYS A 92 10.83 -3.75 11.78
C LYS A 92 9.85 -4.92 11.72
N GLY A 93 9.21 -5.12 10.56
CA GLY A 93 8.33 -6.26 10.31
C GLY A 93 6.91 -6.09 10.86
N ARG A 94 6.41 -4.87 10.98
CA ARG A 94 5.05 -4.62 11.46
C ARG A 94 4.03 -4.33 10.35
N VAL A 95 4.36 -4.57 9.09
CA VAL A 95 3.45 -4.32 7.95
C VAL A 95 2.65 -5.57 7.61
N ILE A 96 1.38 -5.38 7.28
CA ILE A 96 0.51 -6.39 6.67
C ILE A 96 -0.05 -5.78 5.38
N MET A 97 0.39 -6.30 4.24
CA MET A 97 -0.06 -5.81 2.94
C MET A 97 -1.41 -6.45 2.58
N GLY A 98 -2.50 -5.71 2.80
CA GLY A 98 -3.81 -6.06 2.26
C GLY A 98 -4.06 -5.31 0.95
N VAL A 99 -4.54 -6.03 -0.05
CA VAL A 99 -4.74 -5.50 -1.42
C VAL A 99 -6.14 -5.76 -1.94
N GLY A 100 -6.58 -4.96 -2.89
CA GLY A 100 -7.89 -5.09 -3.49
C GLY A 100 -7.98 -4.44 -4.87
N ALA A 101 -9.13 -4.64 -5.51
CA ALA A 101 -9.44 -4.06 -6.81
C ALA A 101 -9.98 -2.61 -6.74
N GLY A 102 -10.12 -2.07 -5.52
CA GLY A 102 -10.78 -0.80 -5.26
C GLY A 102 -12.30 -0.93 -5.12
N GLY A 103 -12.89 -0.19 -4.18
CA GLY A 103 -14.33 -0.26 -3.84
C GLY A 103 -15.12 1.00 -4.19
N LEU A 104 -14.48 2.17 -4.27
CA LEU A 104 -15.17 3.44 -4.48
C LEU A 104 -15.36 3.74 -5.96
N VAL A 105 -16.61 3.95 -6.38
CA VAL A 105 -16.98 4.15 -7.80
C VAL A 105 -16.36 5.41 -8.40
N SER A 106 -16.31 6.50 -7.62
CA SER A 106 -15.67 7.76 -8.05
C SER A 106 -14.16 7.61 -8.28
N ASP A 107 -13.49 6.73 -7.52
CA ASP A 107 -12.08 6.41 -7.76
C ASP A 107 -11.93 5.59 -9.05
N TRP A 108 -12.87 4.70 -9.38
CA TRP A 108 -12.80 3.97 -10.65
C TRP A 108 -12.89 4.90 -11.85
N GLU A 109 -13.79 5.87 -11.82
CA GLU A 109 -13.93 6.91 -12.83
C GLU A 109 -12.64 7.74 -12.91
N LEU A 110 -12.15 8.23 -11.77
CA LEU A 110 -10.94 9.05 -11.68
C LEU A 110 -9.71 8.40 -12.34
N PHE A 111 -9.54 7.09 -12.15
CA PHE A 111 -8.41 6.33 -12.68
C PHE A 111 -8.69 5.60 -14.01
N GLY A 112 -9.86 5.78 -14.62
CA GLY A 112 -10.25 5.08 -15.86
C GLY A 112 -10.35 3.56 -15.69
N ASN A 113 -10.75 3.11 -14.51
CA ASN A 113 -10.79 1.71 -14.10
C ASN A 113 -12.22 1.19 -13.88
N GLU A 114 -13.20 1.68 -14.64
CA GLU A 114 -14.62 1.33 -14.47
C GLU A 114 -14.94 -0.14 -14.82
N ASN A 115 -14.12 -0.78 -15.67
CA ASN A 115 -14.32 -2.18 -16.06
C ASN A 115 -13.92 -3.13 -14.91
N GLY A 116 -14.94 -3.76 -14.31
CA GLY A 116 -14.77 -4.66 -13.16
C GLY A 116 -13.89 -5.89 -13.43
N ARG A 117 -14.00 -6.49 -14.65
CA ARG A 117 -13.14 -7.60 -15.05
C ARG A 117 -11.68 -7.15 -15.14
N LYS A 118 -11.41 -6.02 -15.81
CA LYS A 118 -10.07 -5.46 -15.92
C LYS A 118 -9.46 -5.18 -14.53
N ARG A 119 -10.22 -4.53 -13.63
CA ARG A 119 -9.75 -4.28 -12.26
C ARG A 119 -9.36 -5.56 -11.53
N ALA A 120 -10.22 -6.59 -11.58
CA ALA A 120 -9.95 -7.85 -10.89
C ALA A 120 -8.68 -8.54 -11.42
N ILE A 121 -8.51 -8.60 -12.74
CA ILE A 121 -7.32 -9.20 -13.35
C ILE A 121 -6.08 -8.35 -13.06
N THR A 122 -6.14 -7.03 -13.24
CA THR A 122 -5.00 -6.14 -12.94
C THR A 122 -4.58 -6.26 -11.47
N MET A 123 -5.51 -6.43 -10.54
CA MET A 123 -5.17 -6.67 -9.13
C MET A 123 -4.35 -7.97 -8.98
N ILE A 124 -4.79 -9.07 -9.58
CA ILE A 124 -4.10 -10.36 -9.49
C ILE A 124 -2.71 -10.24 -10.12
N GLU A 125 -2.62 -9.70 -11.34
CA GLU A 125 -1.36 -9.48 -12.05
C GLU A 125 -0.40 -8.58 -11.27
N SER A 126 -0.92 -7.56 -10.59
CA SER A 126 -0.11 -6.68 -9.73
C SER A 126 0.47 -7.43 -8.53
N VAL A 127 -0.32 -8.32 -7.90
CA VAL A 127 0.19 -9.17 -6.82
C VAL A 127 1.32 -10.08 -7.32
N GLU A 128 1.11 -10.74 -8.45
CA GLU A 128 2.12 -11.63 -9.03
C GLU A 128 3.39 -10.87 -9.39
N ALA A 129 3.27 -9.68 -9.99
CA ALA A 129 4.41 -8.82 -10.31
C ALA A 129 5.14 -8.35 -9.04
N ILE A 130 4.44 -7.97 -7.97
CA ILE A 130 5.04 -7.59 -6.69
C ILE A 130 5.83 -8.75 -6.09
N LEU A 131 5.25 -9.94 -6.08
CA LEU A 131 5.93 -11.14 -5.58
C LEU A 131 7.16 -11.49 -6.43
N GLU A 132 7.11 -11.25 -7.75
CA GLU A 132 8.26 -11.41 -8.63
C GLU A 132 9.39 -10.43 -8.29
N PHE A 133 9.07 -9.15 -8.03
CA PHE A 133 10.05 -8.13 -7.65
C PHE A 133 10.74 -8.45 -6.32
N TRP A 134 10.10 -9.18 -5.43
CA TRP A 134 10.69 -9.58 -4.14
C TRP A 134 11.49 -10.88 -4.19
N LYS A 135 11.57 -11.55 -5.35
CA LYS A 135 12.52 -12.65 -5.57
C LYS A 135 13.93 -12.11 -5.77
N ASP A 136 14.93 -12.97 -5.54
CA ASP A 136 16.34 -12.64 -5.76
C ASP A 136 16.74 -12.99 -7.20
N ASN A 137 16.23 -12.21 -8.14
CA ASN A 137 16.48 -12.40 -9.55
C ASN A 137 17.52 -11.40 -10.07
N GLU A 138 18.28 -11.81 -11.09
CA GLU A 138 19.16 -10.90 -11.84
C GLU A 138 18.37 -9.99 -12.77
N ASN A 139 17.23 -10.47 -13.26
CA ASN A 139 16.32 -9.76 -14.15
C ASN A 139 14.90 -9.93 -13.64
N TYR A 140 14.05 -8.94 -13.90
CA TYR A 140 12.64 -8.98 -13.55
C TYR A 140 11.80 -8.86 -14.81
N SER A 141 10.86 -9.78 -14.99
CA SER A 141 9.90 -9.74 -16.09
C SER A 141 8.58 -10.31 -15.61
N TYR A 142 7.51 -9.58 -15.87
CA TYR A 142 6.15 -10.04 -15.68
C TYR A 142 5.33 -9.67 -16.91
N LYS A 143 4.60 -10.63 -17.46
CA LYS A 143 3.70 -10.42 -18.60
C LYS A 143 2.37 -11.06 -18.34
N GLY A 144 1.35 -10.24 -18.18
CA GLY A 144 -0.05 -10.60 -18.02
C GLY A 144 -0.91 -10.17 -19.19
N GLU A 145 -2.22 -10.10 -18.99
CA GLU A 145 -3.19 -9.59 -19.96
C GLU A 145 -3.16 -8.05 -20.02
N PHE A 146 -2.99 -7.39 -18.87
CA PHE A 146 -3.03 -5.93 -18.72
C PHE A 146 -1.72 -5.33 -18.22
N LEU A 147 -0.82 -6.11 -17.66
CA LEU A 147 0.50 -5.65 -17.21
C LEU A 147 1.61 -6.31 -18.04
N ASP A 148 2.52 -5.47 -18.53
CA ASP A 148 3.77 -5.90 -19.17
C ASP A 148 4.92 -5.07 -18.59
N ILE A 149 5.72 -5.67 -17.71
CA ILE A 149 6.73 -4.98 -16.92
C ILE A 149 8.04 -5.75 -17.06
N SER A 150 9.14 -5.06 -17.40
CA SER A 150 10.46 -5.67 -17.45
C SER A 150 11.56 -4.74 -17.00
N LEU A 151 12.54 -5.28 -16.29
CA LEU A 151 13.78 -4.64 -15.93
C LEU A 151 14.92 -5.63 -16.25
N ASN A 152 15.59 -5.46 -17.40
CA ASN A 152 16.60 -6.41 -17.90
C ASN A 152 17.75 -5.74 -18.67
N LYS A 153 17.72 -4.40 -18.85
CA LYS A 153 18.70 -3.68 -19.67
C LYS A 153 19.56 -2.70 -18.86
N ASN A 154 19.04 -2.14 -17.81
CA ASN A 154 19.69 -1.07 -17.03
C ASN A 154 20.02 -1.59 -15.62
N ILE A 155 20.86 -2.62 -15.57
CA ILE A 155 21.27 -3.28 -14.34
C ILE A 155 22.77 -3.08 -14.17
N VAL A 156 23.19 -2.60 -12.99
CA VAL A 156 24.59 -2.47 -12.58
C VAL A 156 24.73 -3.12 -11.22
N SER A 157 24.97 -4.43 -11.22
CA SER A 157 24.91 -5.28 -10.02
C SER A 157 25.88 -4.84 -8.92
N GLU A 158 27.08 -4.36 -9.30
CA GLU A 158 28.09 -3.89 -8.36
C GLU A 158 27.65 -2.65 -7.57
N LEU A 159 26.70 -1.88 -8.11
CA LEU A 159 26.12 -0.70 -7.47
C LEU A 159 24.73 -0.97 -6.86
N GLY A 160 24.24 -2.21 -6.95
CA GLY A 160 22.88 -2.55 -6.54
C GLY A 160 21.77 -1.93 -7.39
N ILE A 161 22.12 -1.36 -8.55
CA ILE A 161 21.14 -0.78 -9.47
C ILE A 161 20.43 -1.89 -10.24
N GLY A 162 19.09 -1.81 -10.32
CA GLY A 162 18.27 -2.83 -10.96
C GLY A 162 17.83 -3.94 -10.00
N LYS A 163 18.02 -3.76 -8.70
CA LYS A 163 17.55 -4.68 -7.65
C LYS A 163 16.42 -4.05 -6.84
N PHE A 164 15.43 -4.86 -6.48
CA PHE A 164 14.38 -4.44 -5.55
C PHE A 164 14.79 -4.71 -4.10
N VAL A 165 14.43 -3.79 -3.22
CA VAL A 165 14.50 -4.04 -1.78
C VAL A 165 13.39 -5.00 -1.41
N LYS A 166 13.75 -6.15 -0.81
CA LYS A 166 12.79 -7.12 -0.29
C LYS A 166 12.18 -6.64 1.02
N PRO A 167 10.98 -7.10 1.41
CA PRO A 167 10.45 -6.86 2.75
C PRO A 167 11.39 -7.36 3.84
N PHE A 168 11.28 -6.79 5.03
CA PHE A 168 11.99 -7.25 6.22
C PHE A 168 11.50 -8.62 6.67
N GLN A 169 10.20 -8.88 6.53
CA GLN A 169 9.59 -10.17 6.72
C GLN A 169 9.79 -11.03 5.47
N THR A 170 10.41 -12.18 5.59
CA THR A 170 10.62 -13.16 4.52
C THR A 170 9.89 -14.44 4.84
#